data_d877b71e92ee12b9dce5874864dfff5e
#
_entry.id   d877b71e92ee12b9dce5874864dfff5e
#
_cell.length_a   1.000
_cell.length_b   1.000
_cell.length_c   1.000
_cell.angle_alpha   90.00
_cell.angle_beta   90.00
_cell.angle_gamma   90.00
#
_symmetry.space_group_name_H-M   'P 1'
#
loop_
_entity.id
_entity.type
_entity.pdbx_description
1 polymer ?
#
loop_
_entity_poly.entity_id
_entity_poly.type
_entity_poly.pdbx_seq_one_letter_code
_entity_poly.pdbx_strand_id
1 'polypeptide(L)'
;MFIFISFLSANFKEIIILMLLIFVHELGHMLTALLFKWKIERICIFPLGGVVKFDGMLNSSIFEEFLIVLMGPFFQCVFFLFLCRLNIDNLFFLNSILLIFNLLPIYPLDGGKILNLFLSYFIPYKLSLKVSFYFSFFIFFLCFVFFVFVFKSYFFIFVFMFLFFKLIFEFNNISIIYNKFLLEKYFYRCCYKKCVYCDDVFSFYRNRNHYFYMNDVLVSERTFLKNYFNVF
;
A
#
# COMPACT_ATOMS: atom_id res chain seq x y z
N MET A 1 -6.33 23.49 10.54
CA MET A 1 -5.24 24.46 10.39
C MET A 1 -4.89 24.71 8.92
N PHE A 2 -4.66 23.70 8.07
CA PHE A 2 -4.40 23.87 6.62
C PHE A 2 -5.55 24.57 5.88
N ILE A 3 -6.80 24.16 6.10
CA ILE A 3 -7.99 24.77 5.49
C ILE A 3 -8.12 26.24 5.88
N PHE A 4 -7.72 26.62 7.08
CA PHE A 4 -7.78 28.01 7.57
C PHE A 4 -6.68 28.90 6.94
N ILE A 5 -5.48 28.35 6.72
CA ILE A 5 -4.38 29.06 6.05
C ILE A 5 -4.69 29.23 4.56
N SER A 6 -5.35 28.27 3.93
CA SER A 6 -5.73 28.34 2.51
C SER A 6 -6.97 29.19 2.27
N PHE A 7 -7.83 29.37 3.28
CA PHE A 7 -8.94 30.33 3.20
C PHE A 7 -8.43 31.78 3.10
N LEU A 8 -7.26 32.06 3.65
CA LEU A 8 -6.56 33.34 3.55
C LEU A 8 -5.76 33.49 2.24
N SER A 9 -5.58 32.43 1.48
CA SER A 9 -4.87 32.44 0.20
C SER A 9 -5.86 32.31 -0.98
N ALA A 10 -5.51 32.93 -2.13
CA ALA A 10 -6.34 32.91 -3.35
C ALA A 10 -6.60 31.49 -3.93
N ASN A 11 -6.03 30.44 -3.33
CA ASN A 11 -6.03 29.05 -3.84
C ASN A 11 -7.07 28.14 -3.16
N PHE A 12 -8.07 28.69 -2.48
CA PHE A 12 -9.09 27.90 -1.75
C PHE A 12 -9.84 26.90 -2.66
N LYS A 13 -10.16 27.32 -3.89
CA LYS A 13 -10.84 26.45 -4.87
C LYS A 13 -9.99 25.23 -5.22
N GLU A 14 -8.70 25.42 -5.47
CA GLU A 14 -7.78 24.32 -5.83
C GLU A 14 -7.64 23.30 -4.71
N ILE A 15 -7.66 23.76 -3.45
CA ILE A 15 -7.58 22.86 -2.29
C ILE A 15 -8.85 22.04 -2.13
N ILE A 16 -10.03 22.62 -2.33
CA ILE A 16 -11.29 21.87 -2.30
C ILE A 16 -11.29 20.80 -3.41
N ILE A 17 -10.86 21.15 -4.61
CA ILE A 17 -10.79 20.21 -5.74
C ILE A 17 -9.81 19.09 -5.41
N LEU A 18 -8.63 19.42 -4.89
CA LEU A 18 -7.64 18.42 -4.49
C LEU A 18 -8.20 17.47 -3.41
N MET A 19 -8.89 18.00 -2.39
CA MET A 19 -9.54 17.18 -1.37
C MET A 19 -10.63 16.27 -1.95
N LEU A 20 -11.42 16.77 -2.90
CA LEU A 20 -12.43 15.94 -3.59
C LEU A 20 -11.78 14.83 -4.41
N LEU A 21 -10.70 15.12 -5.14
CA LEU A 21 -9.96 14.12 -5.90
C LEU A 21 -9.37 13.04 -4.98
N ILE A 22 -8.77 13.43 -3.85
CA ILE A 22 -8.25 12.50 -2.84
C ILE A 22 -9.40 11.65 -2.26
N PHE A 23 -10.52 12.27 -1.93
CA PHE A 23 -11.67 11.56 -1.38
C PHE A 23 -12.23 10.52 -2.34
N VAL A 24 -12.40 10.86 -3.62
CA VAL A 24 -12.87 9.92 -4.66
C VAL A 24 -11.86 8.81 -4.90
N HIS A 25 -10.57 9.11 -4.87
CA HIS A 25 -9.49 8.12 -4.96
C HIS A 25 -9.61 7.08 -3.82
N GLU A 26 -9.71 7.53 -2.57
CA GLU A 26 -9.88 6.63 -1.40
C GLU A 26 -11.19 5.84 -1.44
N LEU A 27 -12.27 6.48 -1.92
CA LEU A 27 -13.54 5.77 -2.15
C LEU A 27 -13.39 4.63 -3.15
N GLY A 28 -12.57 4.80 -4.20
CA GLY A 28 -12.28 3.74 -5.17
C GLY A 28 -11.71 2.48 -4.51
N HIS A 29 -10.73 2.63 -3.63
CA HIS A 29 -10.17 1.50 -2.87
C HIS A 29 -11.22 0.87 -1.96
N MET A 30 -11.95 1.69 -1.22
CA MET A 30 -12.92 1.22 -0.23
C MET A 30 -14.08 0.46 -0.89
N LEU A 31 -14.69 1.01 -1.93
CA LEU A 31 -15.81 0.38 -2.63
C LEU A 31 -15.38 -0.96 -3.24
N THR A 32 -14.20 -1.02 -3.84
CA THR A 32 -13.70 -2.26 -4.43
C THR A 32 -13.39 -3.31 -3.37
N ALA A 33 -12.83 -2.93 -2.24
CA ALA A 33 -12.60 -3.85 -1.13
C ALA A 33 -13.92 -4.41 -0.55
N LEU A 34 -14.95 -3.58 -0.45
CA LEU A 34 -16.30 -4.01 -0.04
C LEU A 34 -16.93 -4.98 -1.05
N LEU A 35 -16.73 -4.78 -2.36
CA LEU A 35 -17.18 -5.72 -3.41
C LEU A 35 -16.54 -7.10 -3.26
N PHE A 36 -15.25 -7.15 -2.86
CA PHE A 36 -14.56 -8.40 -2.52
C PHE A 36 -14.89 -8.90 -1.09
N LYS A 37 -15.85 -8.28 -0.40
CA LYS A 37 -16.30 -8.63 0.96
C LYS A 37 -15.18 -8.56 2.01
N TRP A 38 -14.21 -7.68 1.81
CA TRP A 38 -13.20 -7.44 2.83
C TRP A 38 -13.78 -6.65 4.00
N LYS A 39 -13.47 -7.09 5.20
CA LYS A 39 -13.96 -6.42 6.41
C LYS A 39 -13.09 -5.20 6.72
N ILE A 40 -13.72 -4.05 6.87
CA ILE A 40 -13.04 -2.83 7.29
C ILE A 40 -12.79 -2.93 8.80
N GLU A 41 -11.52 -2.89 9.21
CA GLU A 41 -11.11 -2.86 10.61
C GLU A 41 -11.12 -1.42 11.14
N ARG A 42 -10.51 -0.51 10.38
CA ARG A 42 -10.34 0.89 10.79
C ARG A 42 -10.16 1.81 9.59
N ILE A 43 -10.77 3.00 9.66
CA ILE A 43 -10.54 4.09 8.72
C ILE A 43 -9.77 5.19 9.44
N CYS A 44 -8.58 5.54 8.96
CA CYS A 44 -7.78 6.63 9.46
C CYS A 44 -7.69 7.73 8.40
N ILE A 45 -8.18 8.92 8.71
CA ILE A 45 -8.13 10.07 7.81
C ILE A 45 -6.94 10.95 8.21
N PHE A 46 -6.05 11.21 7.27
CA PHE A 46 -4.90 12.08 7.42
C PHE A 46 -5.07 13.33 6.55
N PRO A 47 -4.38 14.43 6.84
CA PRO A 47 -4.47 15.67 6.05
C PRO A 47 -4.06 15.53 4.57
N LEU A 48 -3.28 14.50 4.24
CA LEU A 48 -2.76 14.21 2.88
C LEU A 48 -3.32 12.91 2.29
N GLY A 49 -4.41 12.39 2.82
CA GLY A 49 -5.06 11.16 2.33
C GLY A 49 -5.69 10.35 3.44
N GLY A 50 -6.37 9.25 3.09
CA GLY A 50 -6.94 8.27 4.00
C GLY A 50 -6.12 6.97 4.00
N VAL A 51 -6.21 6.23 5.07
CA VAL A 51 -5.73 4.83 5.13
C VAL A 51 -6.86 3.98 5.67
N VAL A 52 -7.35 3.09 4.85
CA VAL A 52 -8.31 2.08 5.26
C VAL A 52 -7.54 0.81 5.61
N LYS A 53 -7.68 0.35 6.86
CA LYS A 53 -7.16 -0.95 7.28
C LYS A 53 -8.26 -1.98 7.19
N PHE A 54 -7.95 -3.09 6.57
CA PHE A 54 -8.87 -4.21 6.43
C PHE A 54 -8.39 -5.38 7.29
N ASP A 55 -9.31 -6.20 7.77
CA ASP A 55 -9.00 -7.42 8.50
C ASP A 55 -8.80 -8.60 7.55
N GLY A 56 -7.87 -9.51 7.86
CA GLY A 56 -7.62 -10.72 7.07
C GLY A 56 -6.95 -10.51 5.70
N MET A 57 -6.36 -9.34 5.46
CA MET A 57 -5.82 -8.94 4.15
C MET A 57 -4.61 -9.73 3.67
N LEU A 58 -3.70 -10.08 4.59
CA LEU A 58 -2.36 -10.52 4.20
C LEU A 58 -2.34 -11.91 3.54
N ASN A 59 -3.41 -12.69 3.75
CA ASN A 59 -3.58 -14.01 3.13
C ASN A 59 -4.63 -14.04 1.99
N SER A 60 -5.14 -12.87 1.59
CA SER A 60 -6.05 -12.73 0.46
C SER A 60 -5.35 -12.95 -0.88
N SER A 61 -6.13 -13.07 -1.95
CA SER A 61 -5.59 -13.19 -3.31
C SER A 61 -4.80 -11.94 -3.70
N ILE A 62 -3.55 -12.12 -4.18
CA ILE A 62 -2.72 -11.03 -4.73
C ILE A 62 -3.48 -10.26 -5.81
N PHE A 63 -4.29 -10.96 -6.61
CA PHE A 63 -5.08 -10.35 -7.69
C PHE A 63 -6.18 -9.42 -7.16
N GLU A 64 -6.90 -9.82 -6.09
CA GLU A 64 -7.90 -8.97 -5.45
C GLU A 64 -7.26 -7.69 -4.89
N GLU A 65 -6.15 -7.84 -4.15
CA GLU A 65 -5.43 -6.70 -3.59
C GLU A 65 -4.91 -5.77 -4.69
N PHE A 66 -4.39 -6.32 -5.78
CA PHE A 66 -3.95 -5.54 -6.94
C PHE A 66 -5.10 -4.74 -7.56
N LEU A 67 -6.28 -5.35 -7.74
CA LEU A 67 -7.46 -4.63 -8.24
C LEU A 67 -7.91 -3.53 -7.28
N ILE A 68 -7.92 -3.81 -5.98
CA ILE A 68 -8.28 -2.79 -4.98
C ILE A 68 -7.35 -1.59 -5.09
N VAL A 69 -6.03 -1.82 -5.18
CA VAL A 69 -5.04 -0.73 -5.27
C VAL A 69 -5.18 0.04 -6.58
N LEU A 70 -5.51 -0.60 -7.70
CA LEU A 70 -5.70 0.09 -8.98
C LEU A 70 -6.99 0.92 -9.05
N MET A 71 -8.02 0.53 -8.30
CA MET A 71 -9.31 1.21 -8.38
C MET A 71 -9.31 2.61 -7.77
N GLY A 72 -8.40 2.96 -6.87
CA GLY A 72 -8.20 4.34 -6.43
C GLY A 72 -7.87 5.28 -7.59
N PRO A 73 -6.73 5.09 -8.27
CA PRO A 73 -6.38 5.86 -9.47
C PRO A 73 -7.46 5.83 -10.56
N PHE A 74 -8.11 4.69 -10.76
CA PHE A 74 -9.17 4.55 -11.76
C PHE A 74 -10.38 5.44 -11.46
N PHE A 75 -10.92 5.40 -10.24
CA PHE A 75 -12.04 6.25 -9.82
C PHE A 75 -11.67 7.74 -9.87
N GLN A 76 -10.45 8.08 -9.50
CA GLN A 76 -9.93 9.43 -9.64
C GLN A 76 -9.94 9.90 -11.11
N CYS A 77 -9.48 9.08 -12.05
CA CYS A 77 -9.50 9.40 -13.49
C CYS A 77 -10.94 9.56 -14.01
N VAL A 78 -11.86 8.69 -13.63
CA VAL A 78 -13.26 8.79 -14.03
C VAL A 78 -13.89 10.09 -13.50
N PHE A 79 -13.64 10.42 -12.26
CA PHE A 79 -14.14 11.66 -11.65
C PHE A 79 -13.51 12.91 -12.29
N PHE A 80 -12.22 12.86 -12.62
CA PHE A 80 -11.56 13.92 -13.37
C PHE A 80 -12.24 14.20 -14.71
N LEU A 81 -12.59 13.14 -15.49
CA LEU A 81 -13.30 13.30 -16.78
C LEU A 81 -14.67 13.96 -16.59
N PHE A 82 -15.35 13.70 -15.47
CA PHE A 82 -16.60 14.39 -15.13
C PHE A 82 -16.36 15.86 -14.84
N LEU A 83 -15.33 16.19 -14.04
CA LEU A 83 -14.99 17.57 -13.68
C LEU A 83 -14.47 18.40 -14.85
N CYS A 84 -13.87 17.79 -15.88
CA CYS A 84 -13.41 18.49 -17.10
C CYS A 84 -14.53 19.27 -17.80
N ARG A 85 -15.79 18.83 -17.65
CA ARG A 85 -16.95 19.54 -18.22
C ARG A 85 -17.26 20.87 -17.52
N LEU A 86 -16.71 21.11 -16.34
CA LEU A 86 -16.95 22.31 -15.55
C LEU A 86 -15.95 23.44 -15.82
N ASN A 87 -15.01 23.27 -16.78
CA ASN A 87 -13.97 24.24 -17.13
C ASN A 87 -13.25 24.84 -15.91
N ILE A 88 -12.78 23.97 -15.01
CA ILE A 88 -12.07 24.36 -13.79
C ILE A 88 -10.60 24.60 -14.11
N ASP A 89 -10.09 25.78 -13.78
CA ASP A 89 -8.68 26.13 -13.96
C ASP A 89 -7.78 25.15 -13.16
N ASN A 90 -6.61 24.84 -13.72
CA ASN A 90 -5.58 23.97 -13.12
C ASN A 90 -6.01 22.54 -12.76
N LEU A 91 -7.25 22.11 -13.11
CA LEU A 91 -7.76 20.78 -12.78
C LEU A 91 -6.85 19.66 -13.32
N PHE A 92 -6.41 19.78 -14.56
CA PHE A 92 -5.52 18.79 -15.19
C PHE A 92 -4.20 18.65 -14.43
N PHE A 93 -3.63 19.77 -14.01
CA PHE A 93 -2.37 19.80 -13.27
C PHE A 93 -2.54 19.16 -11.88
N LEU A 94 -3.59 19.50 -11.14
CA LEU A 94 -3.88 18.94 -9.81
C LEU A 94 -4.12 17.43 -9.87
N ASN A 95 -4.92 16.98 -10.84
CA ASN A 95 -5.18 15.55 -11.04
C ASN A 95 -3.91 14.79 -11.41
N SER A 96 -3.10 15.33 -12.33
CA SER A 96 -1.86 14.68 -12.80
C SER A 96 -0.82 14.55 -11.67
N ILE A 97 -0.64 15.61 -10.88
CA ILE A 97 0.27 15.56 -9.72
C ILE A 97 -0.17 14.48 -8.74
N LEU A 98 -1.46 14.46 -8.35
CA LEU A 98 -1.98 13.50 -7.39
C LEU A 98 -1.81 12.06 -7.89
N LEU A 99 -2.10 11.83 -9.18
CA LEU A 99 -2.01 10.52 -9.81
C LEU A 99 -0.56 10.04 -9.90
N ILE A 100 0.35 10.89 -10.40
CA ILE A 100 1.78 10.56 -10.47
C ILE A 100 2.34 10.30 -9.09
N PHE A 101 1.99 11.13 -8.10
CA PHE A 101 2.46 10.98 -6.72
C PHE A 101 2.02 9.63 -6.12
N ASN A 102 0.75 9.24 -6.26
CA ASN A 102 0.25 7.98 -5.74
C ASN A 102 0.81 6.76 -6.48
N LEU A 103 1.16 6.89 -7.76
CA LEU A 103 1.77 5.81 -8.55
C LEU A 103 3.30 5.70 -8.36
N LEU A 104 3.95 6.62 -7.63
CA LEU A 104 5.36 6.45 -7.29
C LEU A 104 5.57 5.14 -6.54
N PRO A 105 6.59 4.34 -6.89
CA PRO A 105 6.89 3.08 -6.23
C PRO A 105 7.56 3.31 -4.86
N ILE A 106 6.94 4.11 -4.02
CA ILE A 106 7.36 4.50 -2.68
C ILE A 106 6.31 4.03 -1.68
N TYR A 107 6.67 3.18 -0.74
CA TYR A 107 5.78 2.83 0.37
C TYR A 107 5.51 4.07 1.27
N PRO A 108 4.29 4.31 1.73
CA PRO A 108 3.08 3.50 1.62
C PRO A 108 2.12 3.92 0.48
N LEU A 109 2.60 4.62 -0.55
CA LEU A 109 1.79 5.00 -1.71
C LEU A 109 1.34 3.76 -2.51
N ASP A 110 0.35 3.93 -3.36
CA ASP A 110 -0.22 2.80 -4.13
C ASP A 110 0.79 2.16 -5.06
N GLY A 111 1.66 2.96 -5.71
CA GLY A 111 2.76 2.43 -6.51
C GLY A 111 3.71 1.54 -5.72
N GLY A 112 4.00 1.86 -4.45
CA GLY A 112 4.79 1.02 -3.55
C GLY A 112 4.08 -0.28 -3.19
N LYS A 113 2.75 -0.26 -2.98
CA LYS A 113 1.94 -1.46 -2.75
C LYS A 113 1.92 -2.35 -4.00
N ILE A 114 1.71 -1.77 -5.18
CA ILE A 114 1.75 -2.50 -6.46
C ILE A 114 3.09 -3.19 -6.66
N LEU A 115 4.20 -2.49 -6.40
CA LEU A 115 5.54 -3.06 -6.47
C LEU A 115 5.70 -4.26 -5.52
N ASN A 116 5.27 -4.13 -4.27
CA ASN A 116 5.34 -5.23 -3.31
C ASN A 116 4.47 -6.43 -3.72
N LEU A 117 3.27 -6.19 -4.25
CA LEU A 117 2.38 -7.24 -4.77
C LEU A 117 3.04 -8.01 -5.92
N PHE A 118 3.64 -7.27 -6.86
CA PHE A 118 4.37 -7.85 -7.97
C PHE A 118 5.55 -8.71 -7.48
N LEU A 119 6.36 -8.19 -6.58
CA LEU A 119 7.50 -8.94 -6.01
C LEU A 119 7.03 -10.16 -5.21
N SER A 120 5.96 -10.05 -4.42
CA SER A 120 5.44 -11.14 -3.59
C SER A 120 4.88 -12.34 -4.39
N TYR A 121 4.61 -12.14 -5.68
CA TYR A 121 4.25 -13.24 -6.58
C TYR A 121 5.45 -14.14 -6.93
N PHE A 122 6.65 -13.57 -7.03
CA PHE A 122 7.86 -14.29 -7.47
C PHE A 122 8.74 -14.75 -6.32
N ILE A 123 8.88 -13.95 -5.27
CA ILE A 123 9.82 -14.18 -4.16
C ILE A 123 9.07 -14.34 -2.82
N PRO A 124 9.72 -14.93 -1.78
CA PRO A 124 9.13 -15.07 -0.45
C PRO A 124 8.65 -13.71 0.10
N TYR A 125 7.52 -13.72 0.81
CA TYR A 125 6.83 -12.49 1.23
C TYR A 125 7.69 -11.58 2.11
N LYS A 126 8.48 -12.14 3.05
CA LYS A 126 9.39 -11.34 3.87
C LYS A 126 10.46 -10.65 3.05
N LEU A 127 10.99 -11.33 2.04
CA LEU A 127 11.99 -10.77 1.14
C LEU A 127 11.37 -9.71 0.23
N SER A 128 10.14 -9.95 -0.29
CA SER A 128 9.44 -8.97 -1.12
C SER A 128 9.19 -7.66 -0.37
N LEU A 129 8.79 -7.72 0.91
CA LEU A 129 8.66 -6.53 1.74
C LEU A 129 10.00 -5.77 1.85
N LYS A 130 11.08 -6.46 2.23
CA LYS A 130 12.39 -5.80 2.35
C LYS A 130 12.85 -5.15 1.04
N VAL A 131 12.78 -5.90 -0.08
CA VAL A 131 13.20 -5.39 -1.39
C VAL A 131 12.35 -4.19 -1.82
N SER A 132 11.03 -4.25 -1.64
CA SER A 132 10.15 -3.13 -1.98
C SER A 132 10.44 -1.88 -1.14
N PHE A 133 10.78 -2.04 0.15
CA PHE A 133 11.17 -0.89 0.98
C PHE A 133 12.53 -0.31 0.59
N TYR A 134 13.56 -1.13 0.32
CA TYR A 134 14.85 -0.62 -0.16
C TYR A 134 14.70 0.13 -1.49
N PHE A 135 13.88 -0.41 -2.40
CA PHE A 135 13.57 0.27 -3.65
C PHE A 135 12.82 1.59 -3.41
N SER A 136 11.88 1.61 -2.47
CA SER A 136 11.17 2.82 -2.06
C SER A 136 12.12 3.90 -1.51
N PHE A 137 13.09 3.54 -0.68
CA PHE A 137 14.11 4.48 -0.19
C PHE A 137 14.95 5.05 -1.34
N PHE A 138 15.34 4.20 -2.28
CA PHE A 138 16.11 4.65 -3.45
C PHE A 138 15.33 5.65 -4.30
N ILE A 139 14.09 5.33 -4.67
CA ILE A 139 13.23 6.24 -5.46
C ILE A 139 12.89 7.50 -4.66
N PHE A 140 12.61 7.37 -3.37
CA PHE A 140 12.37 8.52 -2.50
C PHE A 140 13.52 9.51 -2.55
N PHE A 141 14.76 9.04 -2.41
CA PHE A 141 15.95 9.88 -2.45
C PHE A 141 16.11 10.56 -3.82
N LEU A 142 15.91 9.84 -4.92
CA LEU A 142 15.95 10.42 -6.27
C LEU A 142 14.89 11.52 -6.45
N CYS A 143 13.65 11.25 -6.05
CA CYS A 143 12.57 12.23 -6.11
C CYS A 143 12.86 13.44 -5.23
N PHE A 144 13.34 13.24 -4.01
CA PHE A 144 13.68 14.33 -3.09
C PHE A 144 14.72 15.27 -3.70
N VAL A 145 15.83 14.72 -4.20
CA VAL A 145 16.89 15.48 -4.87
C VAL A 145 16.31 16.26 -6.06
N PHE A 146 15.56 15.59 -6.94
CA PHE A 146 14.94 16.23 -8.10
C PHE A 146 14.03 17.40 -7.70
N PHE A 147 13.11 17.18 -6.75
CA PHE A 147 12.16 18.22 -6.34
C PHE A 147 12.83 19.41 -5.64
N VAL A 148 13.86 19.18 -4.82
CA VAL A 148 14.61 20.26 -4.16
C VAL A 148 15.31 21.16 -5.19
N PHE A 149 15.92 20.57 -6.22
CA PHE A 149 16.64 21.35 -7.25
C PHE A 149 15.70 22.06 -8.22
N VAL A 150 14.55 21.44 -8.58
CA VAL A 150 13.65 21.99 -9.62
C VAL A 150 12.68 23.00 -9.04
N PHE A 151 12.00 22.69 -7.94
CA PHE A 151 10.88 23.52 -7.46
C PHE A 151 11.24 24.52 -6.37
N LYS A 152 12.35 24.37 -5.67
CA LYS A 152 12.85 25.30 -4.62
C LYS A 152 11.76 25.77 -3.62
N SER A 153 10.72 24.96 -3.41
CA SER A 153 9.56 25.30 -2.58
C SER A 153 9.60 24.56 -1.24
N TYR A 154 9.48 25.29 -0.15
CA TYR A 154 9.45 24.74 1.22
C TYR A 154 8.27 23.76 1.44
N PHE A 155 7.17 23.91 0.69
CA PHE A 155 6.02 23.01 0.78
C PHE A 155 6.39 21.57 0.41
N PHE A 156 7.17 21.37 -0.65
CA PHE A 156 7.62 20.03 -1.04
C PHE A 156 8.52 19.39 0.01
N ILE A 157 9.39 20.18 0.66
CA ILE A 157 10.24 19.67 1.74
C ILE A 157 9.37 19.11 2.87
N PHE A 158 8.29 19.80 3.25
CA PHE A 158 7.37 19.31 4.28
C PHE A 158 6.66 18.00 3.89
N VAL A 159 6.18 17.90 2.64
CA VAL A 159 5.54 16.69 2.12
C VAL A 159 6.51 15.50 2.12
N PHE A 160 7.75 15.72 1.63
CA PHE A 160 8.78 14.67 1.62
C PHE A 160 9.21 14.28 3.04
N MET A 161 9.32 15.23 3.97
CA MET A 161 9.61 14.94 5.37
C MET A 161 8.53 14.04 6.00
N PHE A 162 7.25 14.36 5.79
CA PHE A 162 6.14 13.52 6.24
C PHE A 162 6.20 12.10 5.64
N LEU A 163 6.46 11.99 4.34
CA LEU A 163 6.55 10.73 3.62
C LEU A 163 7.75 9.89 4.12
N PHE A 164 8.87 10.54 4.42
CA PHE A 164 10.05 9.89 4.99
C PHE A 164 9.78 9.27 6.37
N PHE A 165 9.15 10.01 7.27
CA PHE A 165 8.77 9.47 8.58
C PHE A 165 7.82 8.28 8.45
N LYS A 166 6.85 8.36 7.54
CA LYS A 166 5.91 7.27 7.29
C LYS A 166 6.60 6.03 6.71
N LEU A 167 7.54 6.22 5.80
CA LEU A 167 8.34 5.15 5.22
C LEU A 167 9.20 4.43 6.28
N ILE A 168 9.88 5.18 7.17
CA ILE A 168 10.65 4.60 8.29
C ILE A 168 9.73 3.84 9.25
N PHE A 169 8.58 4.41 9.58
CA PHE A 169 7.62 3.78 10.47
C PHE A 169 7.16 2.42 9.92
N GLU A 170 6.77 2.36 8.65
CA GLU A 170 6.34 1.11 8.00
C GLU A 170 7.51 0.10 7.85
N PHE A 171 8.72 0.59 7.57
CA PHE A 171 9.92 -0.26 7.50
C PHE A 171 10.20 -0.97 8.85
N ASN A 172 10.09 -0.25 9.96
CA ASN A 172 10.26 -0.82 11.29
C ASN A 172 9.18 -1.85 11.64
N ASN A 173 8.00 -1.75 11.02
CA ASN A 173 6.88 -2.67 11.22
C ASN A 173 6.92 -3.92 10.34
N ILE A 174 7.93 -4.11 9.47
CA ILE A 174 8.02 -5.28 8.57
C ILE A 174 7.87 -6.60 9.34
N SER A 175 8.54 -6.73 10.48
CA SER A 175 8.48 -7.96 11.30
C SER A 175 7.08 -8.21 11.85
N ILE A 176 6.37 -7.15 12.24
CA ILE A 176 4.98 -7.22 12.74
C ILE A 176 4.04 -7.64 11.61
N ILE A 177 4.18 -7.03 10.42
CA ILE A 177 3.40 -7.37 9.23
C ILE A 177 3.62 -8.83 8.85
N TYR A 178 4.87 -9.28 8.85
CA TYR A 178 5.21 -10.67 8.52
C TYR A 178 4.65 -11.66 9.54
N ASN A 179 4.75 -11.38 10.83
CA ASN A 179 4.18 -12.23 11.88
C ASN A 179 2.65 -12.28 11.80
N LYS A 180 1.99 -11.15 11.49
CA LYS A 180 0.54 -11.12 11.22
C LYS A 180 0.18 -12.04 10.05
N PHE A 181 0.94 -11.99 8.96
CA PHE A 181 0.76 -12.88 7.80
C PHE A 181 0.89 -14.37 8.18
N LEU A 182 1.88 -14.75 8.99
CA LEU A 182 2.04 -16.13 9.46
C LEU A 182 0.88 -16.57 10.36
N LEU A 183 0.40 -15.67 11.25
CA LEU A 183 -0.77 -15.93 12.10
C LEU A 183 -2.03 -16.13 11.26
N GLU A 184 -2.26 -15.30 10.26
CA GLU A 184 -3.40 -15.45 9.35
C GLU A 184 -3.33 -16.80 8.60
N LYS A 185 -2.15 -17.23 8.14
CA LYS A 185 -1.96 -18.56 7.54
C LYS A 185 -2.22 -19.71 8.51
N TYR A 186 -1.91 -19.52 9.78
CA TYR A 186 -2.21 -20.52 10.82
C TYR A 186 -3.71 -20.63 11.10
N PHE A 187 -4.42 -19.51 11.21
CA PHE A 187 -5.85 -19.50 11.57
C PHE A 187 -6.76 -19.80 10.38
N TYR A 188 -6.47 -19.23 9.21
CA TYR A 188 -7.31 -19.36 8.02
C TYR A 188 -6.76 -20.41 7.05
N ARG A 189 -7.56 -21.43 6.75
CA ARG A 189 -7.21 -22.43 5.73
C ARG A 189 -7.47 -21.86 4.34
N CYS A 190 -6.43 -21.55 3.61
CA CYS A 190 -6.51 -21.25 2.19
C CYS A 190 -5.88 -22.41 1.41
N CYS A 191 -6.66 -23.05 0.53
CA CYS A 191 -6.15 -24.10 -0.35
C CYS A 191 -5.71 -23.47 -1.67
N TYR A 192 -4.41 -23.47 -1.94
CA TYR A 192 -3.86 -22.99 -3.19
C TYR A 192 -3.46 -24.17 -4.11
N LYS A 193 -3.53 -23.95 -5.43
CA LYS A 193 -3.13 -24.98 -6.42
C LYS A 193 -1.61 -25.24 -6.45
N LYS A 194 -0.80 -24.22 -6.08
CA LYS A 194 0.66 -24.32 -6.11
C LYS A 194 1.19 -24.72 -4.74
N CYS A 195 2.08 -25.72 -4.72
CA CYS A 195 2.78 -26.16 -3.52
C CYS A 195 4.27 -25.84 -3.63
N VAL A 196 4.90 -25.51 -2.52
CA VAL A 196 6.33 -25.22 -2.43
C VAL A 196 6.89 -25.93 -1.22
N TYR A 197 8.07 -26.51 -1.39
CA TYR A 197 8.86 -27.07 -0.29
C TYR A 197 9.78 -25.99 0.26
N CYS A 198 9.79 -25.83 1.56
CA CYS A 198 10.50 -24.79 2.25
C CYS A 198 11.28 -25.36 3.43
N ASP A 199 12.45 -24.79 3.70
CA ASP A 199 13.31 -25.20 4.81
C ASP A 199 13.12 -24.29 6.03
N ASP A 200 12.81 -23.01 5.80
CA ASP A 200 12.76 -21.98 6.85
C ASP A 200 11.42 -21.21 6.90
N VAL A 201 11.11 -20.65 8.08
CA VAL A 201 9.98 -19.73 8.30
C VAL A 201 10.02 -18.51 7.37
N PHE A 202 11.20 -18.10 6.91
CA PHE A 202 11.35 -16.91 6.07
C PHE A 202 11.07 -17.15 4.58
N SER A 203 10.87 -18.41 4.17
CA SER A 203 10.60 -18.82 2.80
C SER A 203 9.11 -18.94 2.45
N PHE A 204 8.21 -18.42 3.29
CA PHE A 204 6.78 -18.40 3.01
C PHE A 204 6.43 -17.45 1.85
N TYR A 205 5.72 -18.00 0.86
CA TYR A 205 5.16 -17.25 -0.27
C TYR A 205 3.69 -16.93 -0.04
N ARG A 206 3.20 -15.87 -0.65
CA ARG A 206 1.76 -15.61 -0.74
C ARG A 206 1.13 -16.55 -1.78
N ASN A 207 -0.14 -16.90 -1.58
CA ASN A 207 -0.94 -17.71 -2.51
C ASN A 207 -0.31 -19.05 -2.91
N ARG A 208 0.46 -19.67 -2.00
CA ARG A 208 1.02 -21.02 -2.16
C ARG A 208 0.85 -21.81 -0.88
N ASN A 209 0.71 -23.14 -0.99
CA ASN A 209 0.79 -24.07 0.13
C ASN A 209 2.25 -24.45 0.37
N HIS A 210 2.65 -24.57 1.64
CA HIS A 210 4.03 -24.88 2.02
C HIS A 210 4.10 -26.21 2.74
N TYR A 211 5.15 -26.97 2.43
CA TYR A 211 5.53 -28.20 3.10
C TYR A 211 6.94 -28.07 3.61
N PHE A 212 7.19 -28.55 4.81
CA PHE A 212 8.47 -28.44 5.50
C PHE A 212 9.02 -29.81 5.83
N TYR A 213 10.33 -29.98 5.75
CA TYR A 213 11.01 -31.18 6.23
C TYR A 213 11.39 -30.94 7.70
N MET A 214 10.86 -31.79 8.62
CA MET A 214 11.25 -31.81 10.02
C MET A 214 11.63 -33.25 10.37
N ASN A 215 12.89 -33.48 10.77
CA ASN A 215 13.42 -34.81 11.11
C ASN A 215 13.05 -35.88 10.05
N ASP A 216 13.32 -35.57 8.78
CA ASP A 216 13.03 -36.42 7.61
C ASP A 216 11.54 -36.75 7.35
N VAL A 217 10.64 -36.07 8.07
CA VAL A 217 9.19 -36.19 7.87
C VAL A 217 8.64 -34.92 7.25
N LEU A 218 7.79 -35.11 6.26
CA LEU A 218 7.13 -34.02 5.54
C LEU A 218 5.94 -33.50 6.37
N VAL A 219 6.02 -32.26 6.82
CA VAL A 219 5.06 -31.65 7.73
C VAL A 219 4.29 -30.54 7.00
N SER A 220 2.99 -30.44 7.30
CA SER A 220 2.15 -29.40 6.73
C SER A 220 2.48 -28.02 7.32
N GLU A 221 2.17 -26.96 6.56
CA GLU A 221 2.30 -25.57 6.97
C GLU A 221 1.75 -25.29 8.39
N ARG A 222 0.58 -25.84 8.70
CA ARG A 222 -0.09 -25.63 9.98
C ARG A 222 0.63 -26.30 11.15
N THR A 223 1.10 -27.53 10.99
CA THR A 223 1.87 -28.24 12.01
C THR A 223 3.21 -27.56 12.27
N PHE A 224 3.86 -27.10 11.21
CA PHE A 224 5.08 -26.31 11.31
C PHE A 224 4.86 -25.00 12.08
N LEU A 225 3.84 -24.22 11.73
CA LEU A 225 3.52 -22.96 12.41
C LEU A 225 3.06 -23.16 13.87
N LYS A 226 2.35 -24.26 14.15
CA LYS A 226 2.01 -24.63 15.54
C LYS A 226 3.25 -24.80 16.40
N ASN A 227 4.23 -25.53 15.90
CA ASN A 227 5.50 -25.73 16.62
C ASN A 227 6.28 -24.42 16.74
N TYR A 228 6.29 -23.59 15.70
CA TYR A 228 6.95 -22.30 15.71
C TYR A 228 6.37 -21.33 16.75
N PHE A 229 5.04 -21.25 16.87
CA PHE A 229 4.38 -20.37 17.84
C PHE A 229 4.33 -20.94 19.27
N ASN A 230 4.42 -22.27 19.45
CA ASN A 230 4.48 -22.87 20.77
C ASN A 230 5.86 -22.77 21.42
N VAL A 231 6.90 -22.37 20.67
CA VAL A 231 8.25 -22.12 21.19
C VAL A 231 8.38 -20.69 21.73
N PHE A 232 7.39 -19.82 21.48
CA PHE A 232 7.24 -18.50 22.03
C PHE A 232 6.02 -18.43 22.95
#